data_b8e323d188aa12ba1dab262f20a78a79
#
_entry.id   b8e323d188aa12ba1dab262f20a78a79
#
_cell.length_a   1.000
_cell.length_b   1.000
_cell.length_c   1.000
_cell.angle_alpha   90.00
_cell.angle_beta   90.00
_cell.angle_gamma   90.00
#
_symmetry.space_group_name_H-M   'P 1'
#
loop_
_entity.id
_entity.type
_entity.pdbx_description
1 polymer ?
#
loop_
_entity_poly.entity_id
_entity_poly.type
_entity_poly.pdbx_seq_one_letter_code
_entity_poly.pdbx_strand_id
1 'polypeptide(L)'
;GMSDALGPMVYGENEGEVFLGRSVTTHKNVSEATMQKVDAEIRRIIDQQYALARKLLDENRGKVEAMTKALLEWETIDAEQIDDIMSGKPPRPPKPSQGATRQSAPSDSPGAEPSAAAPA
;
A
#
# COMPACT_ATOMS: atom_id res chain seq x y z
N GLY A 1 7.72 -12.27 -18.69
CA GLY A 1 6.97 -12.64 -19.88
C GLY A 1 5.75 -11.77 -20.18
N MET A 2 5.77 -10.48 -19.73
CA MET A 2 4.61 -9.57 -19.88
C MET A 2 4.86 -8.45 -20.91
N SER A 3 6.03 -8.38 -21.52
CA SER A 3 6.34 -7.38 -22.53
C SER A 3 6.21 -7.97 -23.93
N ASP A 4 5.45 -7.31 -24.79
CA ASP A 4 5.30 -7.70 -26.20
C ASP A 4 6.65 -7.62 -26.95
N ALA A 5 7.52 -6.71 -26.55
CA ALA A 5 8.82 -6.52 -27.18
C ALA A 5 9.83 -7.64 -26.84
N LEU A 6 9.69 -8.27 -25.68
CA LEU A 6 10.61 -9.29 -25.17
C LEU A 6 10.02 -10.71 -25.22
N GLY A 7 8.73 -10.84 -25.51
CA GLY A 7 8.02 -12.12 -25.56
C GLY A 7 7.83 -12.80 -24.20
N PRO A 8 7.43 -14.08 -24.18
CA PRO A 8 7.05 -14.79 -22.98
C PRO A 8 8.25 -15.37 -22.19
N MET A 9 9.43 -14.78 -22.30
CA MET A 9 10.63 -15.22 -21.60
C MET A 9 10.86 -14.43 -20.30
N VAL A 10 11.48 -15.08 -19.33
CA VAL A 10 11.91 -14.48 -18.06
C VAL A 10 13.41 -14.17 -18.15
N TYR A 11 13.76 -12.92 -17.93
CA TYR A 11 15.14 -12.42 -17.97
C TYR A 11 15.70 -12.10 -16.58
N GLY A 12 14.96 -12.38 -15.52
CA GLY A 12 15.35 -12.14 -14.14
C GLY A 12 16.36 -13.16 -13.62
N GLU A 13 17.09 -12.82 -12.55
CA GLU A 13 17.88 -13.80 -11.79
C GLU A 13 16.93 -14.72 -11.05
N ASN A 14 17.05 -16.02 -11.27
CA ASN A 14 16.62 -16.95 -10.27
C ASN A 14 17.64 -16.79 -9.12
N GLU A 15 17.25 -16.12 -8.04
CA GLU A 15 17.91 -16.27 -6.76
C GLU A 15 17.76 -17.75 -6.41
N GLY A 16 18.74 -18.54 -6.80
CA GLY A 16 18.80 -19.95 -6.43
C GLY A 16 18.85 -20.01 -4.92
N GLU A 17 17.92 -20.75 -4.36
CA GLU A 17 17.93 -21.10 -2.95
C GLU A 17 19.36 -21.49 -2.53
N VAL A 18 19.91 -20.76 -1.55
CA VAL A 18 21.20 -21.09 -0.95
C VAL A 18 20.98 -22.35 -0.12
N PHE A 19 21.05 -23.50 -0.77
CA PHE A 19 21.02 -24.77 -0.10
C PHE A 19 22.46 -25.14 0.31
N LEU A 20 22.71 -25.10 1.60
CA LEU A 20 23.90 -25.67 2.28
C LEU A 20 25.27 -25.28 1.69
N GLY A 21 25.60 -23.98 1.69
CA GLY A 21 27.00 -23.55 1.58
C GLY A 21 27.69 -23.77 0.22
N ARG A 22 26.98 -24.14 -0.82
CA ARG A 22 27.45 -24.18 -2.20
C ARG A 22 26.69 -23.17 -3.02
N SER A 23 27.33 -22.04 -3.29
CA SER A 23 26.84 -21.08 -4.29
C SER A 23 26.93 -21.73 -5.67
N VAL A 24 25.80 -22.19 -6.19
CA VAL A 24 25.71 -22.53 -7.61
C VAL A 24 25.62 -21.20 -8.36
N THR A 25 26.71 -20.74 -8.89
CA THR A 25 26.76 -19.58 -9.79
C THR A 25 26.04 -20.00 -11.08
N THR A 26 24.77 -19.72 -11.19
CA THR A 26 24.03 -19.89 -12.43
C THR A 26 24.45 -18.75 -13.35
N HIS A 27 25.38 -19.03 -14.26
CA HIS A 27 25.73 -18.07 -15.30
C HIS A 27 24.52 -17.81 -16.18
N LYS A 28 24.03 -16.58 -16.15
CA LYS A 28 23.05 -16.10 -17.12
C LYS A 28 23.62 -16.17 -18.53
N ASN A 29 23.06 -17.02 -19.35
CA ASN A 29 23.35 -17.05 -20.80
C ASN A 29 22.50 -16.03 -21.56
N VAL A 30 22.43 -14.80 -21.07
CA VAL A 30 21.73 -13.68 -21.74
C VAL A 30 22.80 -12.79 -22.35
N SER A 31 22.75 -12.58 -23.66
CA SER A 31 23.70 -11.71 -24.35
C SER A 31 23.55 -10.25 -23.88
N GLU A 32 24.66 -9.49 -23.95
CA GLU A 32 24.66 -8.05 -23.66
C GLU A 32 23.62 -7.30 -24.49
N ALA A 33 23.48 -7.64 -25.77
CA ALA A 33 22.46 -7.04 -26.63
C ALA A 33 21.01 -7.29 -26.15
N THR A 34 20.77 -8.47 -25.57
CA THR A 34 19.46 -8.80 -24.99
C THR A 34 19.22 -8.02 -23.70
N MET A 35 20.24 -7.89 -22.83
CA MET A 35 20.13 -7.09 -21.61
C MET A 35 19.84 -5.62 -21.92
N GLN A 36 20.50 -5.04 -22.93
CA GLN A 36 20.19 -3.67 -23.38
C GLN A 36 18.75 -3.50 -23.85
N LYS A 37 18.17 -4.51 -24.51
CA LYS A 37 16.75 -4.50 -24.88
C LYS A 37 15.84 -4.57 -23.66
N VAL A 38 16.20 -5.37 -22.66
CA VAL A 38 15.47 -5.46 -21.39
C VAL A 38 15.48 -4.10 -20.68
N ASP A 39 16.64 -3.47 -20.56
CA ASP A 39 16.76 -2.16 -19.91
C ASP A 39 15.98 -1.08 -20.66
N ALA A 40 16.04 -1.07 -21.99
CA ALA A 40 15.26 -0.13 -22.80
C ALA A 40 13.75 -0.32 -22.61
N GLU A 41 13.29 -1.56 -22.55
CA GLU A 41 11.87 -1.87 -22.37
C GLU A 41 11.37 -1.51 -20.96
N ILE A 42 12.15 -1.81 -19.93
CA ILE A 42 11.87 -1.39 -18.56
C ILE A 42 11.72 0.13 -18.50
N ARG A 43 12.68 0.85 -19.08
CA ARG A 43 12.66 2.29 -19.12
C ARG A 43 11.44 2.84 -19.86
N ARG A 44 11.12 2.28 -21.00
CA ARG A 44 9.94 2.64 -21.79
C ARG A 44 8.65 2.51 -20.97
N ILE A 45 8.47 1.39 -20.28
CA ILE A 45 7.27 1.15 -19.46
C ILE A 45 7.17 2.16 -18.33
N ILE A 46 8.27 2.39 -17.60
CA ILE A 46 8.30 3.35 -16.49
C ILE A 46 8.00 4.76 -16.98
N ASP A 47 8.67 5.21 -18.05
CA ASP A 47 8.49 6.56 -18.59
C ASP A 47 7.06 6.79 -19.07
N GLN A 48 6.44 5.79 -19.71
CA GLN A 48 5.05 5.86 -20.15
C GLN A 48 4.08 5.96 -18.97
N GLN A 49 4.26 5.15 -17.94
CA GLN A 49 3.37 5.18 -16.76
C GLN A 49 3.57 6.45 -15.93
N TYR A 50 4.79 6.93 -15.84
CA TYR A 50 5.07 8.21 -15.19
C TYR A 50 4.38 9.37 -15.92
N ALA A 51 4.50 9.42 -17.25
CA ALA A 51 3.85 10.44 -18.06
C ALA A 51 2.32 10.38 -17.94
N LEU A 52 1.75 9.17 -17.93
CA LEU A 52 0.31 8.96 -17.72
C LEU A 52 -0.14 9.45 -16.34
N ALA A 53 0.57 9.08 -15.28
CA ALA A 53 0.25 9.52 -13.93
C ALA A 53 0.29 11.04 -13.81
N ARG A 54 1.32 11.68 -14.36
CA ARG A 54 1.43 13.14 -14.38
C ARG A 54 0.28 13.80 -15.12
N LYS A 55 -0.04 13.28 -16.30
CA LYS A 55 -1.17 13.76 -17.11
C LYS A 55 -2.49 13.68 -16.32
N LEU A 56 -2.77 12.55 -15.67
CA LEU A 56 -3.99 12.36 -14.88
C LEU A 56 -4.08 13.36 -13.72
N LEU A 57 -2.98 13.62 -13.03
CA LEU A 57 -2.94 14.62 -11.96
C LEU A 57 -3.14 16.04 -12.49
N ASP A 58 -2.50 16.39 -13.59
CA ASP A 58 -2.62 17.72 -14.19
C ASP A 58 -4.04 17.98 -14.71
N GLU A 59 -4.66 17.00 -15.38
CA GLU A 59 -6.04 17.07 -15.87
C GLU A 59 -7.08 17.13 -14.76
N ASN A 60 -6.79 16.56 -13.60
CA ASN A 60 -7.70 16.52 -12.44
C ASN A 60 -7.24 17.40 -11.28
N ARG A 61 -6.43 18.40 -11.54
CA ARG A 61 -5.83 19.26 -10.50
C ARG A 61 -6.87 19.84 -9.53
N GLY A 62 -8.00 20.31 -10.04
CA GLY A 62 -9.07 20.84 -9.19
C GLY A 62 -9.63 19.80 -8.20
N LYS A 63 -9.71 18.53 -8.61
CA LYS A 63 -10.13 17.43 -7.73
C LYS A 63 -9.08 17.12 -6.66
N VAL A 64 -7.79 17.14 -7.04
CA VAL A 64 -6.68 16.97 -6.11
C VAL A 64 -6.66 18.09 -5.07
N GLU A 65 -6.86 19.34 -5.48
CA GLU A 65 -6.97 20.48 -4.57
C GLU A 65 -8.20 20.38 -3.64
N ALA A 66 -9.34 19.91 -4.16
CA ALA A 66 -10.52 19.68 -3.34
C ALA A 66 -10.30 18.58 -2.29
N MET A 67 -9.64 17.48 -2.66
CA MET A 67 -9.24 16.42 -1.72
C MET A 67 -8.27 16.97 -0.65
N THR A 68 -7.31 17.79 -1.05
CA THR A 68 -6.37 18.43 -0.13
C THR A 68 -7.09 19.29 0.90
N LYS A 69 -8.03 20.12 0.46
CA LYS A 69 -8.83 20.96 1.37
C LYS A 69 -9.66 20.12 2.34
N ALA A 70 -10.31 19.07 1.83
CA ALA A 70 -11.10 18.17 2.67
C ALA A 70 -10.23 17.45 3.72
N LEU A 71 -9.04 17.00 3.36
CA LEU A 71 -8.08 16.38 4.29
C LEU A 71 -7.55 17.37 5.34
N LEU A 72 -7.34 18.63 4.98
CA LEU A 72 -6.95 19.67 5.95
C LEU A 72 -8.07 20.00 6.93
N GLU A 73 -9.33 19.90 6.50
CA GLU A 73 -10.49 20.19 7.33
C GLU A 73 -10.87 19.02 8.25
N TRP A 74 -10.83 17.80 7.73
CA TRP A 74 -11.35 16.61 8.43
C TRP A 74 -10.31 15.54 8.73
N GLU A 75 -9.04 15.74 8.38
CA GLU A 75 -7.90 14.81 8.53
C GLU A 75 -8.07 13.49 7.78
N THR A 76 -9.28 13.02 7.56
CA THR A 76 -9.62 11.83 6.79
C THR A 76 -10.80 12.12 5.87
N ILE A 77 -10.85 11.45 4.73
CA ILE A 77 -12.00 11.48 3.82
C ILE A 77 -12.46 10.05 3.56
N ASP A 78 -13.78 9.86 3.54
CA ASP A 78 -14.40 8.57 3.25
C ASP A 78 -14.73 8.41 1.76
N ALA A 79 -15.22 7.23 1.38
CA ALA A 79 -15.55 6.92 0.01
C ALA A 79 -16.63 7.86 -0.57
N GLU A 80 -17.64 8.23 0.22
CA GLU A 80 -18.72 9.11 -0.24
C GLU A 80 -18.23 10.53 -0.49
N GLN A 81 -17.29 11.02 0.31
CA GLN A 81 -16.64 12.31 0.09
C GLN A 81 -15.75 12.30 -1.15
N ILE A 82 -15.04 11.19 -1.39
CA ILE A 82 -14.25 11.01 -2.61
C ILE A 82 -15.17 11.01 -3.84
N ASP A 83 -16.29 10.29 -3.79
CA ASP A 83 -17.26 10.25 -4.88
C ASP A 83 -17.86 11.61 -5.18
N ASP A 84 -18.18 12.42 -4.16
CA ASP A 84 -18.63 13.79 -4.33
C ASP A 84 -17.58 14.64 -5.06
N ILE A 85 -16.33 14.60 -4.62
CA ILE A 85 -15.23 15.34 -5.24
C ILE A 85 -14.99 14.88 -6.68
N MET A 86 -14.99 13.56 -6.92
CA MET A 86 -14.80 13.02 -8.26
C MET A 86 -15.93 13.38 -9.22
N SER A 87 -17.15 13.57 -8.69
CA SER A 87 -18.32 14.05 -9.42
C SER A 87 -18.36 15.57 -9.57
N GLY A 88 -17.38 16.30 -9.03
CA GLY A 88 -17.33 17.77 -9.07
C GLY A 88 -18.27 18.46 -8.08
N LYS A 89 -18.77 17.74 -7.08
CA LYS A 89 -19.63 18.26 -6.01
C LYS A 89 -18.78 18.65 -4.80
N PRO A 90 -19.24 19.59 -3.96
CA PRO A 90 -18.60 19.84 -2.68
C PRO A 90 -18.73 18.59 -1.79
N PRO A 91 -17.66 18.16 -1.12
CA PRO A 91 -17.70 16.97 -0.29
C PRO A 91 -18.62 17.23 0.93
N ARG A 92 -19.45 16.25 1.25
CA ARG A 92 -20.29 16.26 2.44
C ARG A 92 -19.46 16.07 3.71
N PRO A 93 -19.91 16.49 4.89
CA PRO A 93 -19.24 16.21 6.15
C PRO A 93 -19.07 14.69 6.36
N PRO A 94 -17.97 14.24 6.98
CA PRO A 94 -17.74 12.82 7.23
C PRO A 94 -18.83 12.27 8.16
N LYS A 95 -19.23 11.03 7.92
CA LYS A 95 -20.13 10.32 8.84
C LYS A 95 -19.40 10.11 10.17
N PRO A 96 -20.07 10.32 11.32
CA PRO A 96 -19.47 9.99 12.60
C PRO A 96 -19.07 8.52 12.57
N SER A 97 -17.79 8.23 12.81
CA SER A 97 -17.27 6.87 12.83
C SER A 97 -17.98 6.08 13.94
N GLN A 98 -18.90 5.20 13.57
CA GLN A 98 -19.42 4.20 14.49
C GLN A 98 -18.30 3.19 14.73
N GLY A 99 -17.60 3.33 15.85
CA GLY A 99 -16.71 2.27 16.24
C GLY A 99 -15.35 2.65 16.80
N ALA A 100 -15.33 3.49 17.80
CA ALA A 100 -14.28 3.40 18.80
C ALA A 100 -14.91 3.49 20.20
N THR A 101 -15.86 2.59 20.45
CA THR A 101 -16.19 2.25 21.84
C THR A 101 -14.98 1.47 22.34
N ARG A 102 -14.00 2.20 22.92
CA ARG A 102 -13.09 1.60 23.88
C ARG A 102 -14.00 1.01 24.96
N GLN A 103 -14.21 -0.28 24.91
CA GLN A 103 -14.64 -1.04 26.07
C GLN A 103 -13.54 -0.86 27.12
N SER A 104 -13.77 0.09 28.02
CA SER A 104 -13.13 0.09 29.32
C SER A 104 -13.56 -1.23 29.98
N ALA A 105 -12.61 -2.15 30.07
CA ALA A 105 -12.78 -3.35 30.86
C ALA A 105 -13.17 -2.97 32.30
N PRO A 106 -14.18 -3.59 32.89
CA PRO A 106 -14.46 -3.41 34.31
C PRO A 106 -13.28 -3.98 35.09
N SER A 107 -12.68 -3.15 35.92
CA SER A 107 -11.73 -3.57 36.95
C SER A 107 -12.55 -4.27 38.06
N ASP A 108 -12.66 -5.57 37.93
CA ASP A 108 -13.15 -6.43 39.02
C ASP A 108 -11.95 -6.78 39.90
N SER A 109 -11.84 -6.07 40.98
CA SER A 109 -10.99 -6.44 42.10
C SER A 109 -11.82 -7.25 43.07
N PRO A 110 -11.56 -8.54 43.26
CA PRO A 110 -12.15 -9.24 44.39
C PRO A 110 -11.38 -8.88 45.66
N GLY A 111 -12.15 -8.30 46.56
CA GLY A 111 -11.68 -7.95 47.92
C GLY A 111 -11.13 -9.16 48.65
N ALA A 112 -10.06 -8.92 49.34
CA ALA A 112 -9.51 -9.81 50.35
C ALA A 112 -10.43 -9.84 51.56
N GLU A 113 -10.95 -11.01 51.87
CA GLU A 113 -11.48 -11.30 53.19
C GLU A 113 -10.40 -11.86 54.09
N PRO A 114 -10.27 -11.38 55.32
CA PRO A 114 -9.37 -11.96 56.30
C PRO A 114 -10.03 -13.13 57.03
N SER A 115 -9.53 -14.32 56.91
CA SER A 115 -9.92 -15.45 57.74
C SER A 115 -9.29 -15.32 59.12
N ALA A 116 -10.14 -15.21 60.14
CA ALA A 116 -9.77 -15.23 61.52
C ALA A 116 -9.65 -16.66 62.08
N ALA A 117 -8.61 -16.81 62.86
CA ALA A 117 -8.51 -17.51 64.14
C ALA A 117 -8.79 -19.02 64.23
N ALA A 118 -7.73 -19.69 64.69
CA ALA A 118 -7.77 -20.85 65.55
C ALA A 118 -8.51 -20.57 66.89
N PRO A 119 -8.82 -21.54 67.75
CA PRO A 119 -7.81 -22.19 68.59
C PRO A 119 -8.11 -23.65 68.99
N ALA A 120 -7.16 -24.25 69.50
CA ALA A 120 -6.93 -25.24 70.52
C ALA A 120 -6.10 -26.46 70.07
#